data_51ac21ac277a8ca4d8b42f4d11cf281d
#
_entry.id   51ac21ac277a8ca4d8b42f4d11cf281d
#
_cell.length_a   1.000
_cell.length_b   1.000
_cell.length_c   1.000
_cell.angle_alpha   90.00
_cell.angle_beta   90.00
_cell.angle_gamma   90.00
#
_symmetry.space_group_name_H-M   'P 1'
#
loop_
_entity.id
_entity.type
_entity.pdbx_description
1 polymer ?
#
loop_
_entity_poly.entity_id
_entity_poly.type
_entity_poly.pdbx_seq_one_letter_code
_entity_poly.pdbx_strand_id
1 'polypeptide(L)'
;MNKLLIFLSVTFCLNAWSASLSEDEAISKLNEFFELLDLKVYEKDNIEKILTEDFKIFEMGKSWNMDEFDTFLQEASETTISTDWDLSEYRVSLDDNSAHISYVNNGTFVNTDGEVIYSYWLESVYMVKEQGVLKLKFLQSDLVNREVR
;
A
#
# COMPACT_ATOMS: atom_id res chain seq x y z
N MET A 1 49.99 -23.20 44.00
CA MET A 1 48.72 -22.46 44.28
C MET A 1 48.19 -21.94 42.91
N ASN A 2 47.32 -22.72 42.28
CA ASN A 2 46.69 -22.31 40.99
C ASN A 2 45.40 -21.53 41.25
N LYS A 3 45.39 -20.26 40.80
CA LYS A 3 44.18 -19.41 40.85
C LYS A 3 43.38 -19.71 39.59
N LEU A 4 42.22 -20.36 39.75
CA LEU A 4 41.23 -20.57 38.68
C LEU A 4 40.42 -19.29 38.52
N LEU A 5 40.59 -18.57 37.38
CA LEU A 5 39.75 -17.44 37.00
C LEU A 5 38.48 -18.00 36.30
N ILE A 6 37.36 -17.86 36.95
CA ILE A 6 36.05 -18.19 36.35
C ILE A 6 35.59 -16.91 35.60
N PHE A 7 35.56 -16.95 34.27
CA PHE A 7 34.95 -15.95 33.41
C PHE A 7 33.42 -16.17 33.41
N LEU A 8 32.70 -15.27 34.09
CA LEU A 8 31.23 -15.26 34.05
C LEU A 8 30.80 -14.48 32.79
N SER A 9 30.47 -15.20 31.70
CA SER A 9 29.88 -14.60 30.50
C SER A 9 28.40 -14.28 30.75
N VAL A 10 28.10 -12.99 30.97
CA VAL A 10 26.70 -12.49 31.02
C VAL A 10 26.22 -12.35 29.58
N THR A 11 25.40 -13.32 29.13
CA THR A 11 24.71 -13.24 27.84
C THR A 11 23.53 -12.27 27.99
N PHE A 12 23.69 -11.05 27.49
CA PHE A 12 22.58 -10.10 27.37
C PHE A 12 21.67 -10.57 26.22
N CYS A 13 20.57 -11.22 26.56
CA CYS A 13 19.47 -11.42 25.61
C CYS A 13 18.80 -10.07 25.36
N LEU A 14 19.17 -9.42 24.26
CA LEU A 14 18.41 -8.30 23.73
C LEU A 14 17.08 -8.87 23.20
N ASN A 15 16.04 -8.82 24.02
CA ASN A 15 14.67 -8.95 23.52
C ASN A 15 14.41 -7.75 22.62
N ALA A 16 14.56 -7.92 21.31
CA ALA A 16 14.02 -6.99 20.34
C ALA A 16 12.49 -7.05 20.47
N TRP A 17 11.90 -6.13 21.21
CA TRP A 17 10.48 -5.90 21.17
C TRP A 17 10.16 -5.42 19.74
N SER A 18 9.68 -6.31 18.89
CA SER A 18 8.98 -5.91 17.68
C SER A 18 7.74 -5.14 18.14
N ALA A 19 7.67 -3.86 17.82
CA ALA A 19 6.47 -3.08 18.07
C ALA A 19 5.30 -3.77 17.35
N SER A 20 4.18 -3.94 18.06
CA SER A 20 2.96 -4.47 17.45
C SER A 20 2.50 -3.51 16.34
N LEU A 21 1.96 -4.07 15.27
CA LEU A 21 1.36 -3.29 14.19
C LEU A 21 0.21 -2.42 14.75
N SER A 22 0.13 -1.16 14.32
CA SER A 22 -0.92 -0.23 14.72
C SER A 22 -1.85 0.12 13.54
N GLU A 23 -3.06 0.58 13.85
CA GLU A 23 -4.00 1.08 12.84
C GLU A 23 -3.40 2.26 12.07
N ASP A 24 -2.73 3.19 12.77
CA ASP A 24 -2.09 4.36 12.16
C ASP A 24 -0.98 3.95 11.18
N GLU A 25 -0.17 2.92 11.52
CA GLU A 25 0.87 2.39 10.64
C GLU A 25 0.25 1.79 9.37
N ALA A 26 -0.85 1.04 9.51
CA ALA A 26 -1.52 0.42 8.37
C ALA A 26 -2.20 1.47 7.46
N ILE A 27 -2.89 2.46 8.04
CA ILE A 27 -3.51 3.56 7.28
C ILE A 27 -2.44 4.42 6.60
N SER A 28 -1.35 4.73 7.30
CA SER A 28 -0.23 5.49 6.71
C SER A 28 0.39 4.77 5.51
N LYS A 29 0.54 3.43 5.60
CA LYS A 29 1.05 2.62 4.49
C LYS A 29 0.09 2.61 3.29
N LEU A 30 -1.22 2.58 3.52
CA LEU A 30 -2.21 2.69 2.45
C LEU A 30 -2.16 4.08 1.79
N ASN A 31 -2.06 5.16 2.57
CA ASN A 31 -1.95 6.51 2.01
C ASN A 31 -0.66 6.68 1.19
N GLU A 32 0.48 6.14 1.67
CA GLU A 32 1.75 6.11 0.91
C GLU A 32 1.57 5.43 -0.46
N PHE A 33 0.80 4.33 -0.53
CA PHE A 33 0.51 3.68 -1.81
C PHE A 33 -0.23 4.61 -2.78
N PHE A 34 -1.27 5.33 -2.33
CA PHE A 34 -2.01 6.26 -3.19
C PHE A 34 -1.21 7.53 -3.54
N GLU A 35 -0.32 8.01 -2.64
CA GLU A 35 0.61 9.09 -2.96
C GLU A 35 1.57 8.69 -4.10
N LEU A 36 2.04 7.43 -4.10
CA LEU A 36 2.90 6.89 -5.16
C LEU A 36 2.14 6.59 -6.47
N LEU A 37 0.81 6.51 -6.42
CA LEU A 37 -0.05 6.37 -7.61
C LEU A 37 -0.40 7.71 -8.27
N ASP A 38 0.00 8.87 -7.72
CA ASP A 38 -0.14 10.13 -8.42
C ASP A 38 0.69 10.09 -9.71
N LEU A 39 -0.01 10.13 -10.86
CA LEU A 39 0.59 9.95 -12.19
C LEU A 39 1.68 10.97 -12.54
N LYS A 40 1.77 12.10 -11.81
CA LYS A 40 2.85 13.10 -11.96
C LYS A 40 4.19 12.66 -11.37
N VAL A 41 4.13 11.83 -10.33
CA VAL A 41 5.31 11.40 -9.58
C VAL A 41 5.48 9.88 -9.58
N TYR A 42 4.60 9.18 -10.29
CA TYR A 42 4.62 7.74 -10.39
C TYR A 42 5.94 7.21 -10.94
N GLU A 43 6.56 6.34 -10.19
CA GLU A 43 7.76 5.59 -10.57
C GLU A 43 7.59 4.15 -10.08
N LYS A 44 7.62 3.18 -11.00
CA LYS A 44 7.45 1.75 -10.69
C LYS A 44 8.37 1.28 -9.55
N ASP A 45 9.65 1.64 -9.63
CA ASP A 45 10.66 1.26 -8.63
C ASP A 45 10.33 1.76 -7.21
N ASN A 46 9.55 2.84 -7.08
CA ASN A 46 9.17 3.38 -5.78
C ASN A 46 7.99 2.62 -5.17
N ILE A 47 6.98 2.33 -5.98
CA ILE A 47 5.80 1.60 -5.49
C ILE A 47 6.15 0.13 -5.18
N GLU A 48 7.02 -0.52 -5.95
CA GLU A 48 7.45 -1.90 -5.70
C GLU A 48 8.13 -2.09 -4.33
N LYS A 49 8.74 -1.05 -3.77
CA LYS A 49 9.37 -1.11 -2.42
C LYS A 49 8.36 -1.38 -1.32
N ILE A 50 7.12 -0.96 -1.50
CA ILE A 50 6.04 -1.10 -0.52
C ILE A 50 5.07 -2.24 -0.84
N LEU A 51 5.33 -2.99 -1.90
CA LEU A 51 4.55 -4.15 -2.32
C LEU A 51 5.31 -5.46 -2.02
N THR A 52 4.56 -6.55 -1.84
CA THR A 52 5.16 -7.89 -1.87
C THR A 52 5.48 -8.29 -3.32
N GLU A 53 6.41 -9.22 -3.51
CA GLU A 53 6.77 -9.73 -4.84
C GLU A 53 5.57 -10.36 -5.58
N ASP A 54 4.64 -10.94 -4.84
CA ASP A 54 3.42 -11.58 -5.37
C ASP A 54 2.17 -10.69 -5.29
N PHE A 55 2.36 -9.35 -5.19
CA PHE A 55 1.26 -8.38 -5.13
C PHE A 55 0.29 -8.57 -6.29
N LYS A 56 -1.01 -8.46 -5.98
CA LYS A 56 -2.09 -8.46 -6.97
C LYS A 56 -3.15 -7.42 -6.64
N ILE A 57 -3.72 -6.88 -7.71
CA ILE A 57 -4.92 -6.04 -7.61
C ILE A 57 -6.04 -6.67 -8.44
N PHE A 58 -7.26 -6.72 -7.88
CA PHE A 58 -8.48 -7.03 -8.62
C PHE A 58 -9.22 -5.74 -8.88
N GLU A 59 -9.30 -5.35 -10.13
CA GLU A 59 -10.00 -4.15 -10.56
C GLU A 59 -10.60 -4.33 -11.95
N MET A 60 -11.77 -3.75 -12.21
CA MET A 60 -12.48 -3.79 -13.49
C MET A 60 -12.68 -5.22 -14.04
N GLY A 61 -12.92 -6.19 -13.16
CA GLY A 61 -13.14 -7.60 -13.52
C GLY A 61 -11.87 -8.33 -13.98
N LYS A 62 -10.69 -7.77 -13.74
CA LYS A 62 -9.39 -8.36 -14.06
C LYS A 62 -8.57 -8.60 -12.79
N SER A 63 -7.65 -9.56 -12.88
CA SER A 63 -6.57 -9.75 -11.92
C SER A 63 -5.29 -9.22 -12.56
N TRP A 64 -4.68 -8.23 -11.93
CA TRP A 64 -3.45 -7.58 -12.39
C TRP A 64 -2.29 -7.96 -11.47
N ASN A 65 -1.13 -8.29 -12.03
CA ASN A 65 0.14 -8.21 -11.32
C ASN A 65 0.72 -6.79 -11.47
N MET A 66 1.86 -6.52 -10.83
CA MET A 66 2.44 -5.17 -10.85
C MET A 66 2.90 -4.75 -12.26
N ASP A 67 3.41 -5.66 -13.10
CA ASP A 67 3.84 -5.33 -14.46
C ASP A 67 2.66 -4.92 -15.36
N GLU A 68 1.55 -5.66 -15.25
CA GLU A 68 0.32 -5.35 -15.98
C GLU A 68 -0.30 -4.04 -15.50
N PHE A 69 -0.28 -3.80 -14.19
CA PHE A 69 -0.79 -2.56 -13.60
C PHE A 69 0.09 -1.35 -13.96
N ASP A 70 1.42 -1.52 -13.97
CA ASP A 70 2.36 -0.49 -14.45
C ASP A 70 2.07 -0.09 -15.89
N THR A 71 1.86 -1.06 -16.79
CA THR A 71 1.49 -0.77 -18.19
C THR A 71 0.23 0.08 -18.26
N PHE A 72 -0.80 -0.26 -17.48
CA PHE A 72 -2.03 0.53 -17.40
C PHE A 72 -1.78 1.95 -16.88
N LEU A 73 -0.96 2.13 -15.83
CA LEU A 73 -0.64 3.45 -15.29
C LEU A 73 0.16 4.31 -16.27
N GLN A 74 1.09 3.71 -17.02
CA GLN A 74 1.84 4.39 -18.08
C GLN A 74 0.88 4.92 -19.18
N GLU A 75 -0.02 4.08 -19.68
CA GLU A 75 -1.04 4.47 -20.64
C GLU A 75 -1.95 5.60 -20.10
N ALA A 76 -2.39 5.48 -18.84
CA ALA A 76 -3.22 6.50 -18.19
C ALA A 76 -2.48 7.83 -18.04
N SER A 77 -1.18 7.82 -17.79
CA SER A 77 -0.35 9.02 -17.63
C SER A 77 -0.24 9.87 -18.89
N GLU A 78 -0.39 9.27 -20.08
CA GLU A 78 -0.36 10.00 -21.36
C GLU A 78 -1.54 10.96 -21.50
N THR A 79 -2.66 10.65 -20.87
CA THR A 79 -3.91 11.42 -21.00
C THR A 79 -4.38 12.09 -19.72
N THR A 80 -3.72 11.88 -18.57
CA THR A 80 -4.11 12.44 -17.27
C THR A 80 -3.15 13.55 -16.85
N ILE A 81 -3.69 14.75 -16.59
CA ILE A 81 -2.91 15.92 -16.14
C ILE A 81 -2.76 15.92 -14.61
N SER A 82 -3.79 15.52 -13.88
CA SER A 82 -3.77 15.48 -12.42
C SER A 82 -4.61 14.36 -11.86
N THR A 83 -4.16 13.85 -10.73
CA THR A 83 -4.82 12.82 -9.92
C THR A 83 -4.96 13.37 -8.51
N ASP A 84 -6.14 13.21 -7.91
CA ASP A 84 -6.40 13.52 -6.50
C ASP A 84 -7.17 12.35 -5.89
N TRP A 85 -6.70 11.87 -4.71
CA TRP A 85 -7.26 10.74 -4.00
C TRP A 85 -7.79 11.18 -2.64
N ASP A 86 -9.05 10.89 -2.34
CA ASP A 86 -9.68 11.12 -1.05
C ASP A 86 -10.15 9.79 -0.45
N LEU A 87 -9.36 9.28 0.51
CA LEU A 87 -9.63 8.02 1.19
C LEU A 87 -10.30 8.27 2.54
N SER A 88 -11.35 7.52 2.81
CA SER A 88 -12.19 7.71 4.01
C SER A 88 -12.84 6.42 4.48
N GLU A 89 -13.58 6.50 5.59
CA GLU A 89 -14.37 5.41 6.16
C GLU A 89 -13.56 4.13 6.45
N TYR A 90 -12.31 4.27 6.89
CA TYR A 90 -11.45 3.13 7.20
C TYR A 90 -12.03 2.20 8.24
N ARG A 91 -11.95 0.90 7.98
CA ARG A 91 -12.20 -0.19 8.93
C ARG A 91 -10.98 -1.10 8.94
N VAL A 92 -10.23 -1.03 10.02
CA VAL A 92 -8.95 -1.74 10.16
C VAL A 92 -9.15 -3.00 11.01
N SER A 93 -8.56 -4.10 10.57
CA SER A 93 -8.40 -5.33 11.33
C SER A 93 -6.92 -5.69 11.35
N LEU A 94 -6.38 -5.94 12.53
CA LEU A 94 -4.95 -6.18 12.74
C LEU A 94 -4.72 -7.59 13.29
N ASP A 95 -3.57 -8.13 12.90
CA ASP A 95 -2.92 -9.28 13.50
C ASP A 95 -1.46 -8.91 13.78
N ASP A 96 -0.67 -9.76 14.43
CA ASP A 96 0.73 -9.47 14.79
C ASP A 96 1.59 -9.10 13.58
N ASN A 97 1.30 -9.70 12.42
CA ASN A 97 2.10 -9.55 11.19
C ASN A 97 1.27 -9.18 9.96
N SER A 98 0.01 -8.83 10.12
CA SER A 98 -0.85 -8.48 8.99
C SER A 98 -1.90 -7.44 9.35
N ALA A 99 -2.37 -6.72 8.33
CA ALA A 99 -3.47 -5.79 8.42
C ALA A 99 -4.44 -5.99 7.24
N HIS A 100 -5.71 -5.80 7.50
CA HIS A 100 -6.73 -5.65 6.47
C HIS A 100 -7.47 -4.34 6.71
N ILE A 101 -7.62 -3.54 5.65
CA ILE A 101 -8.38 -2.29 5.69
C ILE A 101 -9.45 -2.36 4.60
N SER A 102 -10.72 -2.12 4.94
CA SER A 102 -11.74 -1.72 3.97
C SER A 102 -11.95 -0.21 4.07
N TYR A 103 -12.17 0.45 2.94
CA TYR A 103 -12.27 1.90 2.87
C TYR A 103 -13.07 2.37 1.65
N VAL A 104 -13.44 3.64 1.68
CA VAL A 104 -14.01 4.37 0.55
C VAL A 104 -12.89 5.15 -0.12
N ASN A 105 -12.85 5.15 -1.44
CA ASN A 105 -11.95 5.94 -2.25
C ASN A 105 -12.72 6.81 -3.24
N ASN A 106 -12.47 8.12 -3.23
CA ASN A 106 -12.96 9.07 -4.22
C ASN A 106 -11.76 9.60 -5.01
N GLY A 107 -11.69 9.27 -6.29
CA GLY A 107 -10.65 9.79 -7.19
C GLY A 107 -11.17 10.91 -8.08
N THR A 108 -10.40 11.98 -8.21
CA THR A 108 -10.65 13.06 -9.17
C THR A 108 -9.49 13.12 -10.14
N PHE A 109 -9.77 13.03 -11.43
CA PHE A 109 -8.78 13.08 -12.49
C PHE A 109 -9.10 14.19 -13.47
N VAL A 110 -8.09 14.89 -13.93
CA VAL A 110 -8.23 15.86 -15.03
C VAL A 110 -7.46 15.31 -16.23
N ASN A 111 -8.13 15.16 -17.37
CA ASN A 111 -7.49 14.69 -18.59
C ASN A 111 -6.96 15.86 -19.46
N THR A 112 -6.21 15.49 -20.51
CA THR A 112 -5.62 16.46 -21.46
C THR A 112 -6.65 17.24 -22.25
N ASP A 113 -7.89 16.75 -22.38
CA ASP A 113 -9.00 17.42 -23.05
C ASP A 113 -9.73 18.41 -22.13
N GLY A 114 -9.32 18.48 -20.85
CA GLY A 114 -9.88 19.36 -19.83
C GLY A 114 -11.14 18.80 -19.16
N GLU A 115 -11.49 17.56 -19.42
CA GLU A 115 -12.59 16.90 -18.71
C GLU A 115 -12.16 16.53 -17.30
N VAL A 116 -13.09 16.61 -16.35
CA VAL A 116 -12.92 16.18 -14.98
C VAL A 116 -13.67 14.87 -14.75
N ILE A 117 -12.96 13.84 -14.34
CA ILE A 117 -13.49 12.50 -14.11
C ILE A 117 -13.56 12.29 -12.60
N TYR A 118 -14.75 12.05 -12.08
CA TYR A 118 -14.99 11.67 -10.68
C TYR A 118 -15.29 10.18 -10.62
N SER A 119 -14.59 9.48 -9.77
CA SER A 119 -14.78 8.05 -9.59
C SER A 119 -14.93 7.72 -8.11
N TYR A 120 -15.82 6.80 -7.79
CA TYR A 120 -16.11 6.32 -6.45
C TYR A 120 -15.93 4.81 -6.41
N TRP A 121 -15.08 4.35 -5.46
CA TRP A 121 -14.80 2.94 -5.24
C TRP A 121 -15.10 2.50 -3.81
N LEU A 122 -15.46 1.23 -3.69
CA LEU A 122 -15.37 0.48 -2.44
C LEU A 122 -14.17 -0.46 -2.55
N GLU A 123 -13.24 -0.33 -1.61
CA GLU A 123 -11.96 -1.01 -1.71
C GLU A 123 -11.58 -1.74 -0.43
N SER A 124 -10.72 -2.72 -0.57
CA SER A 124 -10.03 -3.33 0.56
C SER A 124 -8.60 -3.72 0.21
N VAL A 125 -7.72 -3.59 1.19
CA VAL A 125 -6.31 -3.95 1.06
C VAL A 125 -5.92 -4.94 2.14
N TYR A 126 -5.12 -5.94 1.77
CA TYR A 126 -4.45 -6.83 2.70
C TYR A 126 -2.95 -6.57 2.67
N MET A 127 -2.38 -6.41 3.84
CA MET A 127 -0.97 -6.11 4.05
C MET A 127 -0.33 -7.16 4.94
N VAL A 128 0.96 -7.39 4.76
CA VAL A 128 1.76 -8.32 5.58
C VAL A 128 3.10 -7.71 5.95
N LYS A 129 3.65 -8.07 7.10
CA LYS A 129 5.03 -7.74 7.46
C LYS A 129 5.99 -8.74 6.81
N GLU A 130 6.88 -8.24 5.96
CA GLU A 130 8.02 -8.97 5.41
C GLU A 130 9.31 -8.36 5.96
N GLN A 131 10.12 -9.16 6.65
CA GLN A 131 11.36 -8.71 7.27
C GLN A 131 11.20 -7.47 8.18
N GLY A 132 10.04 -7.37 8.85
CA GLY A 132 9.72 -6.25 9.75
C GLY A 132 9.14 -5.02 9.07
N VAL A 133 8.99 -5.01 7.75
CA VAL A 133 8.39 -3.91 6.96
C VAL A 133 6.99 -4.30 6.52
N LEU A 134 6.01 -3.42 6.75
CA LEU A 134 4.64 -3.61 6.29
C LEU A 134 4.56 -3.33 4.78
N LYS A 135 4.00 -4.28 4.03
CA LYS A 135 3.86 -4.22 2.57
C LYS A 135 2.44 -4.60 2.14
N LEU A 136 1.96 -3.97 1.06
CA LEU A 136 0.71 -4.38 0.44
C LEU A 136 0.91 -5.70 -0.31
N LYS A 137 -0.01 -6.65 -0.08
CA LYS A 137 0.00 -7.97 -0.72
C LYS A 137 -1.14 -8.16 -1.71
N PHE A 138 -2.28 -7.58 -1.40
CA PHE A 138 -3.48 -7.70 -2.23
C PHE A 138 -4.35 -6.48 -2.08
N LEU A 139 -4.92 -5.99 -3.18
CA LEU A 139 -5.92 -4.94 -3.21
C LEU A 139 -7.13 -5.39 -4.04
N GLN A 140 -8.31 -5.23 -3.48
CA GLN A 140 -9.60 -5.34 -4.19
C GLN A 140 -10.15 -3.94 -4.41
N SER A 141 -10.40 -3.60 -5.66
CA SER A 141 -11.01 -2.33 -6.06
C SER A 141 -12.29 -2.58 -6.84
N ASP A 142 -13.40 -2.03 -6.36
CA ASP A 142 -14.71 -2.15 -6.97
C ASP A 142 -15.25 -0.76 -7.33
N LEU A 143 -15.18 -0.43 -8.62
CA LEU A 143 -15.70 0.84 -9.14
C LEU A 143 -17.23 0.84 -9.08
N VAL A 144 -17.78 1.67 -8.21
CA VAL A 144 -19.24 1.81 -8.00
C VAL A 144 -19.85 2.83 -8.95
N ASN A 145 -19.18 3.96 -9.15
CA ASN A 145 -19.65 5.03 -10.01
C ASN A 145 -18.50 5.81 -10.67
N ARG A 146 -18.73 6.29 -11.88
CA ARG A 146 -17.85 7.21 -12.60
C ARG A 146 -18.66 8.24 -13.36
N GLU A 147 -18.33 9.52 -13.19
CA GLU A 147 -18.93 10.65 -13.89
C GLU A 147 -17.83 11.43 -14.63
N VAL A 148 -18.15 11.93 -15.82
CA VAL A 148 -17.28 12.81 -16.62
C VAL A 148 -17.99 14.14 -16.80
N ARG A 149 -17.30 15.24 -16.53
CA ARG A 149 -17.83 16.62 -16.66
C ARG A 149 -16.89 17.53 -17.43
#